data_da31e98d1837396887b5c618bac92505
#
_entry.id   da31e98d1837396887b5c618bac92505
#
_cell.length_a   1.000
_cell.length_b   1.000
_cell.length_c   1.000
_cell.angle_alpha   90.00
_cell.angle_beta   90.00
_cell.angle_gamma   90.00
#
_symmetry.space_group_name_H-M   'P 1'
#
loop_
_entity.id
_entity.type
_entity.pdbx_description
1 polymer ?
#
loop_
_entity_poly.entity_id
_entity_poly.type
_entity_poly.pdbx_seq_one_letter_code
_entity_poly.pdbx_strand_id
1 'polypeptide(L)'
;MRLLRVGEVGREKIAALDKNNAIKDLSDQIDDLSSDTINNEYLENIKKIDLTKQKEISSQTRIGPFINNPKNFFCVGKNFHLHAKEVGSTAPKNPMIFSKANCISGANDDIIIPKNSKKVDWECEIGVCLKEKTYQIKESESEKYIGGYFLANDVSARDFQLEKSGQFIIGKSSPSFGPIGPYLVTPNEIHNAQNLKMKTVVNGKVMQDGNTKDMIHSINYIISYLSTFIKLNRGDLIIFGTPDGVGAGIKPNPVFLKDGDIIELEIEGLGKQKHKVVNQS
;
A
#
# COMPACT_ATOMS: atom_id res chain seq x y z
N MET A 1 -10.53 8.49 -10.81
CA MET A 1 -10.76 7.11 -11.32
C MET A 1 -10.13 6.11 -10.37
N ARG A 2 -10.65 4.87 -10.36
CA ARG A 2 -10.10 3.74 -9.59
C ARG A 2 -9.60 2.69 -10.57
N LEU A 3 -8.26 2.57 -10.67
CA LEU A 3 -7.59 1.68 -11.60
C LEU A 3 -7.12 0.42 -10.87
N LEU A 4 -7.38 -0.74 -11.44
CA LEU A 4 -7.03 -2.03 -10.86
C LEU A 4 -6.52 -2.98 -11.93
N ARG A 5 -5.91 -4.08 -11.49
CA ARG A 5 -5.53 -5.19 -12.38
C ARG A 5 -6.20 -6.46 -11.87
N VAL A 6 -6.80 -7.20 -12.78
CA VAL A 6 -7.61 -8.38 -12.46
C VAL A 6 -7.21 -9.59 -13.28
N GLY A 7 -7.28 -10.77 -12.68
CA GLY A 7 -6.93 -12.03 -13.31
C GLY A 7 -6.05 -12.93 -12.46
N GLU A 8 -5.56 -14.00 -13.08
CA GLU A 8 -4.60 -14.92 -12.46
C GLU A 8 -3.26 -14.24 -12.20
N VAL A 9 -2.53 -14.74 -11.21
CA VAL A 9 -1.19 -14.25 -10.86
C VAL A 9 -0.27 -14.25 -12.07
N GLY A 10 0.31 -13.08 -12.38
CA GLY A 10 1.21 -12.88 -13.52
C GLY A 10 0.51 -12.77 -14.88
N ARG A 11 -0.82 -12.81 -14.91
CA ARG A 11 -1.65 -12.64 -16.13
C ARG A 11 -2.75 -11.60 -15.95
N GLU A 12 -2.59 -10.75 -14.94
CA GLU A 12 -3.55 -9.70 -14.68
C GLU A 12 -3.62 -8.70 -15.82
N LYS A 13 -4.81 -8.15 -16.04
CA LYS A 13 -5.11 -7.13 -17.06
C LYS A 13 -5.59 -5.85 -16.39
N ILE A 14 -5.29 -4.72 -17.01
CA ILE A 14 -5.78 -3.41 -16.61
C ILE A 14 -7.30 -3.31 -16.68
N ALA A 15 -7.92 -2.76 -15.66
CA ALA A 15 -9.34 -2.49 -15.55
C ALA A 15 -9.58 -1.20 -14.78
N ALA A 16 -10.81 -0.70 -14.80
CA ALA A 16 -11.26 0.41 -13.96
C ALA A 16 -12.62 0.12 -13.33
N LEU A 17 -12.91 0.72 -12.18
CA LEU A 17 -14.26 0.74 -11.64
C LEU A 17 -15.06 1.87 -12.27
N ASP A 18 -16.27 1.57 -12.73
CA ASP A 18 -17.24 2.58 -13.13
C ASP A 18 -17.95 3.19 -11.91
N LYS A 19 -18.89 4.13 -12.15
CA LYS A 19 -19.67 4.81 -11.11
C LYS A 19 -20.54 3.86 -10.26
N ASN A 20 -20.84 2.67 -10.76
CA ASN A 20 -21.62 1.64 -10.08
C ASN A 20 -20.74 0.61 -9.39
N ASN A 21 -19.41 0.82 -9.37
CA ASN A 21 -18.38 -0.12 -8.91
C ASN A 21 -18.31 -1.43 -9.72
N ALA A 22 -18.80 -1.45 -10.97
CA ALA A 22 -18.58 -2.55 -11.88
C ALA A 22 -17.15 -2.50 -12.45
N ILE A 23 -16.50 -3.67 -12.55
CA ILE A 23 -15.14 -3.78 -13.10
C ILE A 23 -15.24 -3.77 -14.62
N LYS A 24 -14.57 -2.82 -15.27
CA LYS A 24 -14.57 -2.64 -16.73
C LYS A 24 -13.18 -2.93 -17.29
N ASP A 25 -13.13 -3.85 -18.25
CA ASP A 25 -11.90 -4.25 -18.96
C ASP A 25 -11.37 -3.10 -19.82
N LEU A 26 -10.12 -2.71 -19.64
CA LEU A 26 -9.46 -1.68 -20.44
C LEU A 26 -8.33 -2.22 -21.30
N SER A 27 -8.08 -3.53 -21.29
CA SER A 27 -6.92 -4.15 -21.94
C SER A 27 -6.89 -4.00 -23.47
N ASP A 28 -8.05 -3.77 -24.11
CA ASP A 28 -8.14 -3.51 -25.55
C ASP A 28 -8.03 -2.01 -25.89
N GLN A 29 -7.96 -1.13 -24.89
CA GLN A 29 -7.98 0.33 -25.06
C GLN A 29 -6.65 0.98 -24.69
N ILE A 30 -5.90 0.41 -23.77
CA ILE A 30 -4.66 0.98 -23.26
C ILE A 30 -3.72 -0.13 -22.75
N ASP A 31 -2.42 0.14 -22.77
CA ASP A 31 -1.40 -0.74 -22.20
C ASP A 31 -1.61 -0.98 -20.73
N ASP A 32 -1.07 -2.09 -20.19
CA ASP A 32 -1.15 -2.44 -18.78
C ASP A 32 -0.53 -1.36 -17.89
N LEU A 33 -1.10 -1.16 -16.70
CA LEU A 33 -0.56 -0.21 -15.71
C LEU A 33 0.73 -0.76 -15.11
N SER A 34 1.85 -0.15 -15.45
CA SER A 34 3.19 -0.56 -15.04
C SER A 34 4.09 0.66 -14.73
N SER A 35 5.28 0.40 -14.22
CA SER A 35 6.29 1.45 -14.03
C SER A 35 6.78 2.07 -15.35
N ASP A 36 6.58 1.39 -16.47
CA ASP A 36 7.01 1.90 -17.77
C ASP A 36 5.90 2.71 -18.48
N THR A 37 4.65 2.45 -18.17
CA THR A 37 3.48 3.11 -18.79
C THR A 37 2.95 4.28 -17.99
N ILE A 38 2.94 4.21 -16.65
CA ILE A 38 2.36 5.27 -15.80
C ILE A 38 3.08 6.61 -16.01
N ASN A 39 2.36 7.60 -16.50
CA ASN A 39 2.78 9.00 -16.63
C ASN A 39 1.55 9.90 -16.78
N ASN A 40 1.75 11.21 -16.93
CA ASN A 40 0.66 12.16 -17.11
C ASN A 40 -0.21 11.82 -18.33
N GLU A 41 0.41 11.53 -19.49
CA GLU A 41 -0.29 11.23 -20.74
C GLU A 41 -1.13 9.96 -20.61
N TYR A 42 -0.56 8.90 -20.01
CA TYR A 42 -1.26 7.65 -19.74
C TYR A 42 -2.52 7.88 -18.90
N LEU A 43 -2.39 8.62 -17.79
CA LEU A 43 -3.53 8.92 -16.90
C LEU A 43 -4.59 9.80 -17.59
N GLU A 44 -4.19 10.75 -18.44
CA GLU A 44 -5.12 11.57 -19.21
C GLU A 44 -5.82 10.75 -20.32
N ASN A 45 -5.14 9.80 -20.94
CA ASN A 45 -5.76 8.93 -21.94
C ASN A 45 -6.79 7.98 -21.32
N ILE A 46 -6.52 7.40 -20.15
CA ILE A 46 -7.52 6.58 -19.44
C ILE A 46 -8.79 7.39 -19.11
N LYS A 47 -8.67 8.65 -18.72
CA LYS A 47 -9.84 9.51 -18.42
C LYS A 47 -10.77 9.70 -19.61
N LYS A 48 -10.27 9.59 -20.84
CA LYS A 48 -11.07 9.74 -22.08
C LYS A 48 -11.85 8.49 -22.44
N ILE A 49 -11.53 7.33 -21.81
CA ILE A 49 -12.20 6.05 -22.10
C ILE A 49 -13.62 6.08 -21.52
N ASP A 50 -14.61 5.85 -22.37
CA ASP A 50 -16.01 5.67 -21.97
C ASP A 50 -16.21 4.29 -21.34
N LEU A 51 -16.22 4.24 -20.00
CA LEU A 51 -16.37 2.99 -19.25
C LEU A 51 -17.72 2.29 -19.49
N THR A 52 -18.75 3.01 -19.95
CA THR A 52 -20.06 2.40 -20.21
C THR A 52 -20.04 1.47 -21.41
N LYS A 53 -19.08 1.65 -22.30
CA LYS A 53 -18.88 0.83 -23.52
C LYS A 53 -17.92 -0.33 -23.32
N GLN A 54 -17.26 -0.39 -22.16
CA GLN A 54 -16.26 -1.43 -21.90
C GLN A 54 -16.91 -2.69 -21.36
N LYS A 55 -16.32 -3.85 -21.72
CA LYS A 55 -16.76 -5.17 -21.25
C LYS A 55 -16.68 -5.23 -19.72
N GLU A 56 -17.73 -5.76 -19.12
CA GLU A 56 -17.75 -6.02 -17.67
C GLU A 56 -17.03 -7.31 -17.32
N ILE A 57 -16.20 -7.26 -16.30
CA ILE A 57 -15.50 -8.40 -15.72
C ILE A 57 -16.25 -8.81 -14.44
N SER A 58 -16.37 -10.11 -14.18
CA SER A 58 -17.00 -10.64 -12.98
C SER A 58 -16.35 -10.08 -11.72
N SER A 59 -17.15 -9.63 -10.76
CA SER A 59 -16.70 -9.19 -9.44
C SER A 59 -16.02 -10.29 -8.61
N GLN A 60 -16.15 -11.56 -9.02
CA GLN A 60 -15.46 -12.70 -8.42
C GLN A 60 -14.05 -12.91 -8.97
N THR A 61 -13.66 -12.16 -10.02
CA THR A 61 -12.30 -12.24 -10.55
C THR A 61 -11.30 -11.72 -9.53
N ARG A 62 -10.19 -12.45 -9.34
CA ARG A 62 -9.11 -12.02 -8.43
C ARG A 62 -8.63 -10.61 -8.80
N ILE A 63 -8.48 -9.77 -7.80
CA ILE A 63 -7.84 -8.46 -7.90
C ILE A 63 -6.37 -8.62 -7.52
N GLY A 64 -5.49 -8.44 -8.50
CA GLY A 64 -4.04 -8.45 -8.30
C GLY A 64 -3.51 -7.10 -7.80
N PRO A 65 -2.18 -6.96 -7.70
CA PRO A 65 -1.55 -5.66 -7.47
C PRO A 65 -1.97 -4.68 -8.57
N PHE A 66 -2.36 -3.46 -8.20
CA PHE A 66 -2.86 -2.47 -9.17
C PHE A 66 -1.83 -2.05 -10.22
N ILE A 67 -0.54 -2.28 -9.97
CA ILE A 67 0.57 -1.94 -10.87
C ILE A 67 1.44 -3.17 -11.11
N ASN A 68 1.88 -3.33 -12.37
CA ASN A 68 2.86 -4.33 -12.75
C ASN A 68 4.28 -3.78 -12.60
N ASN A 69 5.17 -4.60 -12.05
CA ASN A 69 6.61 -4.36 -12.00
C ASN A 69 7.04 -2.96 -11.48
N PRO A 70 6.58 -2.53 -10.28
CA PRO A 70 7.07 -1.30 -9.67
C PRO A 70 8.58 -1.40 -9.43
N LYS A 71 9.33 -0.28 -9.62
CA LYS A 71 10.79 -0.30 -9.56
C LYS A 71 11.31 -0.32 -8.13
N ASN A 72 10.70 0.48 -7.26
CA ASN A 72 11.06 0.54 -5.85
C ASN A 72 9.78 0.57 -5.00
N PHE A 73 9.90 0.05 -3.79
CA PHE A 73 8.87 0.15 -2.78
C PHE A 73 9.48 0.72 -1.49
N PHE A 74 9.38 2.02 -1.34
CA PHE A 74 9.85 2.75 -0.15
C PHE A 74 8.80 2.76 0.95
N CYS A 75 9.25 2.71 2.19
CA CYS A 75 8.41 2.68 3.37
C CYS A 75 8.92 3.66 4.41
N VAL A 76 8.02 4.21 5.21
CA VAL A 76 8.34 5.17 6.28
C VAL A 76 7.96 4.60 7.63
N GLY A 77 8.95 4.29 8.45
CA GLY A 77 8.73 3.77 9.79
C GLY A 77 8.41 4.85 10.82
N LYS A 78 7.54 4.50 11.78
CA LYS A 78 7.24 5.32 12.97
C LYS A 78 6.72 6.72 12.66
N ASN A 79 5.93 6.87 11.62
CA ASN A 79 5.40 8.16 11.17
C ASN A 79 4.09 8.58 11.86
N PHE A 80 3.69 7.89 12.94
CA PHE A 80 2.56 8.26 13.79
C PHE A 80 3.01 8.32 15.23
N HIS A 81 2.64 9.39 15.95
CA HIS A 81 3.10 9.61 17.33
C HIS A 81 2.70 8.47 18.28
N LEU A 82 1.46 8.02 18.21
CA LEU A 82 0.95 6.95 19.08
C LEU A 82 1.60 5.61 18.74
N HIS A 83 1.79 5.30 17.44
CA HIS A 83 2.51 4.10 17.03
C HIS A 83 3.98 4.11 17.51
N ALA A 84 4.71 5.21 17.36
CA ALA A 84 6.06 5.31 17.85
C ALA A 84 6.12 5.04 19.38
N LYS A 85 5.16 5.59 20.15
CA LYS A 85 5.05 5.39 21.59
C LYS A 85 4.72 3.94 21.98
N GLU A 86 3.75 3.28 21.29
CA GLU A 86 3.33 1.91 21.63
C GLU A 86 4.47 0.90 21.45
N VAL A 87 5.33 1.09 20.44
CA VAL A 87 6.50 0.24 20.19
C VAL A 87 7.74 0.65 21.01
N GLY A 88 7.57 1.52 22.01
CA GLY A 88 8.63 1.93 22.94
C GLY A 88 9.68 2.87 22.32
N SER A 89 9.30 3.65 21.32
CA SER A 89 10.18 4.60 20.61
C SER A 89 9.68 6.02 20.74
N THR A 90 10.52 6.98 20.39
CA THR A 90 10.14 8.39 20.21
C THR A 90 9.88 8.69 18.75
N ALA A 91 9.08 9.72 18.47
CA ALA A 91 8.87 10.24 17.13
C ALA A 91 10.22 10.64 16.50
N PRO A 92 10.59 10.10 15.32
CA PRO A 92 11.85 10.43 14.69
C PRO A 92 11.86 11.88 14.18
N LYS A 93 12.97 12.60 14.39
CA LYS A 93 13.14 13.96 13.88
C LYS A 93 13.10 14.02 12.34
N ASN A 94 13.66 13.01 11.70
CA ASN A 94 13.66 12.84 10.24
C ASN A 94 12.93 11.56 9.87
N PRO A 95 12.30 11.47 8.70
CA PRO A 95 11.65 10.24 8.24
C PRO A 95 12.60 9.04 8.29
N MET A 96 12.18 7.95 8.91
CA MET A 96 12.93 6.70 8.95
C MET A 96 12.56 5.86 7.71
N ILE A 97 13.46 5.83 6.73
CA ILE A 97 13.20 5.20 5.44
C ILE A 97 13.77 3.78 5.42
N PHE A 98 12.95 2.85 4.91
CA PHE A 98 13.37 1.51 4.54
C PHE A 98 12.67 1.09 3.22
N SER A 99 12.90 -0.13 2.75
CA SER A 99 12.27 -0.63 1.54
C SER A 99 11.72 -2.04 1.73
N LYS A 100 10.81 -2.42 0.85
CA LYS A 100 10.34 -3.80 0.64
C LYS A 100 10.87 -4.30 -0.70
N ALA A 101 11.16 -5.59 -0.78
CA ALA A 101 11.71 -6.21 -1.98
C ALA A 101 10.91 -7.45 -2.38
N ASN A 102 10.48 -7.52 -3.65
CA ASN A 102 9.87 -8.71 -4.28
C ASN A 102 8.71 -9.36 -3.50
N CYS A 103 7.91 -8.58 -2.76
CA CYS A 103 6.88 -9.09 -1.87
C CYS A 103 5.46 -8.62 -2.21
N ILE A 104 5.28 -7.92 -3.35
CA ILE A 104 4.00 -7.34 -3.74
C ILE A 104 2.99 -8.44 -4.04
N SER A 105 1.77 -8.28 -3.51
CA SER A 105 0.63 -9.16 -3.71
C SER A 105 -0.66 -8.37 -3.89
N GLY A 106 -1.72 -9.04 -4.32
CA GLY A 106 -3.03 -8.44 -4.50
C GLY A 106 -3.75 -8.16 -3.19
N ALA A 107 -4.76 -7.31 -3.27
CA ALA A 107 -5.53 -6.80 -2.12
C ALA A 107 -6.27 -7.89 -1.33
N ASN A 108 -6.49 -9.07 -1.92
CA ASN A 108 -7.21 -10.17 -1.27
C ASN A 108 -6.44 -11.50 -1.37
N ASP A 109 -5.15 -11.46 -1.72
CA ASP A 109 -4.29 -12.63 -1.71
C ASP A 109 -3.97 -13.03 -0.26
N ASP A 110 -3.68 -14.31 -0.04
CA ASP A 110 -3.33 -14.82 1.28
C ASP A 110 -2.03 -14.20 1.82
N ILE A 111 -1.98 -13.93 3.12
CA ILE A 111 -0.74 -13.60 3.82
C ILE A 111 -0.08 -14.91 4.27
N ILE A 112 1.14 -15.16 3.79
CA ILE A 112 1.88 -16.40 4.06
C ILE A 112 2.84 -16.19 5.22
N ILE A 113 2.63 -16.90 6.33
CA ILE A 113 3.56 -16.91 7.47
C ILE A 113 4.83 -17.67 7.06
N PRO A 114 6.03 -17.04 7.09
CA PRO A 114 7.28 -17.74 6.80
C PRO A 114 7.57 -18.86 7.81
N LYS A 115 8.15 -19.97 7.35
CA LYS A 115 8.42 -21.17 8.20
C LYS A 115 9.11 -20.88 9.54
N ASN A 116 9.96 -19.89 9.59
CA ASN A 116 10.77 -19.58 10.77
C ASN A 116 10.31 -18.32 11.50
N SER A 117 9.13 -17.79 11.18
CA SER A 117 8.53 -16.65 11.89
C SER A 117 7.37 -17.09 12.78
N LYS A 118 7.30 -16.49 13.96
CA LYS A 118 6.19 -16.63 14.92
C LYS A 118 5.57 -15.29 15.29
N LYS A 119 6.01 -14.20 14.65
CA LYS A 119 5.64 -12.85 15.04
C LYS A 119 5.21 -12.01 13.81
N VAL A 120 4.33 -12.59 12.98
CA VAL A 120 3.76 -11.88 11.82
C VAL A 120 2.71 -10.89 12.29
N ASP A 121 2.78 -9.66 11.82
CA ASP A 121 2.02 -8.50 12.28
C ASP A 121 1.47 -7.71 11.08
N TRP A 122 0.49 -6.85 11.33
CA TRP A 122 -0.21 -6.01 10.36
C TRP A 122 0.16 -4.54 10.52
N GLU A 123 0.10 -3.79 9.44
CA GLU A 123 0.26 -2.33 9.43
C GLU A 123 -0.56 -1.73 8.28
N CYS A 124 -1.72 -1.12 8.60
CA CYS A 124 -2.54 -0.41 7.62
C CYS A 124 -1.87 0.92 7.24
N GLU A 125 -1.58 1.13 5.96
CA GLU A 125 -0.86 2.30 5.48
C GLU A 125 -1.49 2.89 4.22
N ILE A 126 -1.53 4.22 4.13
CA ILE A 126 -1.72 4.89 2.85
C ILE A 126 -0.42 4.86 2.06
N GLY A 127 -0.52 4.73 0.74
CA GLY A 127 0.61 4.84 -0.17
C GLY A 127 0.34 5.75 -1.36
N VAL A 128 1.41 6.17 -2.02
CA VAL A 128 1.37 6.84 -3.33
C VAL A 128 2.16 6.04 -4.36
N CYS A 129 1.68 6.07 -5.60
CA CYS A 129 2.42 5.65 -6.78
C CYS A 129 2.84 6.90 -7.55
N LEU A 130 4.14 7.04 -7.83
CA LEU A 130 4.67 8.19 -8.58
C LEU A 130 4.45 7.99 -10.09
N LYS A 131 4.04 9.06 -10.78
CA LYS A 131 3.83 9.07 -12.23
C LYS A 131 4.97 9.71 -13.01
N GLU A 132 5.91 10.39 -12.33
CA GLU A 132 7.04 11.08 -12.97
C GLU A 132 8.34 10.87 -12.18
N LYS A 133 9.48 10.94 -12.89
CA LYS A 133 10.80 10.95 -12.26
C LYS A 133 10.98 12.20 -11.43
N THR A 134 11.58 12.05 -10.24
CA THR A 134 11.63 13.11 -9.24
C THR A 134 13.00 13.13 -8.56
N TYR A 135 13.64 14.30 -8.51
CA TYR A 135 14.92 14.49 -7.82
C TYR A 135 15.04 15.92 -7.32
N GLN A 136 15.35 16.09 -6.02
CA GLN A 136 15.56 17.37 -5.35
C GLN A 136 14.43 18.40 -5.55
N ILE A 137 13.19 17.93 -5.41
CA ILE A 137 12.00 18.79 -5.54
C ILE A 137 11.65 19.45 -4.21
N LYS A 138 10.95 20.58 -4.28
CA LYS A 138 10.37 21.24 -3.11
C LYS A 138 9.10 20.50 -2.64
N GLU A 139 8.82 20.57 -1.35
CA GLU A 139 7.60 19.98 -0.77
C GLU A 139 6.32 20.49 -1.48
N SER A 140 6.24 21.78 -1.80
CA SER A 140 5.11 22.39 -2.51
C SER A 140 4.88 21.86 -3.93
N GLU A 141 5.82 21.10 -4.47
CA GLU A 141 5.74 20.52 -5.82
C GLU A 141 5.34 19.04 -5.81
N SER A 142 5.38 18.38 -4.64
CA SER A 142 5.24 16.93 -4.51
C SER A 142 3.97 16.37 -5.14
N GLU A 143 2.84 17.06 -5.00
CA GLU A 143 1.54 16.63 -5.57
C GLU A 143 1.57 16.46 -7.09
N LYS A 144 2.40 17.21 -7.82
CA LYS A 144 2.52 17.11 -9.28
C LYS A 144 3.03 15.73 -9.72
N TYR A 145 3.77 15.03 -8.85
CA TYR A 145 4.40 13.75 -9.13
C TYR A 145 3.55 12.55 -8.70
N ILE A 146 2.48 12.77 -7.96
CA ILE A 146 1.56 11.73 -7.50
C ILE A 146 0.68 11.27 -8.66
N GLY A 147 0.78 9.99 -9.02
CA GLY A 147 -0.10 9.34 -10.00
C GLY A 147 -1.42 8.86 -9.39
N GLY A 148 -1.38 8.48 -8.11
CA GLY A 148 -2.55 8.07 -7.35
C GLY A 148 -2.18 7.60 -5.96
N TYR A 149 -3.24 7.39 -5.16
CA TYR A 149 -3.17 6.88 -3.79
C TYR A 149 -3.66 5.43 -3.73
N PHE A 150 -3.15 4.66 -2.78
CA PHE A 150 -3.57 3.27 -2.57
C PHE A 150 -3.50 2.86 -1.10
N LEU A 151 -4.23 1.82 -0.75
CA LEU A 151 -4.13 1.11 0.53
C LEU A 151 -3.04 0.04 0.43
N ALA A 152 -2.20 -0.05 1.45
CA ALA A 152 -1.21 -1.11 1.64
C ALA A 152 -1.34 -1.75 3.02
N ASN A 153 -0.87 -3.00 3.12
CA ASN A 153 -0.58 -3.64 4.39
C ASN A 153 0.93 -3.88 4.47
N ASP A 154 1.62 -3.14 5.33
CA ASP A 154 3.07 -3.32 5.56
C ASP A 154 3.32 -4.52 6.48
N VAL A 155 2.94 -5.72 6.01
CA VAL A 155 3.07 -6.96 6.77
C VAL A 155 4.51 -7.15 7.24
N SER A 156 4.67 -7.54 8.51
CA SER A 156 5.95 -7.54 9.21
C SER A 156 6.16 -8.84 9.97
N ALA A 157 7.27 -9.53 9.77
CA ALA A 157 7.77 -10.56 10.67
C ALA A 157 8.67 -9.88 11.72
N ARG A 158 8.13 -9.60 12.90
CA ARG A 158 8.81 -8.82 13.95
C ARG A 158 10.09 -9.51 14.47
N ASP A 159 10.08 -10.82 14.52
CA ASP A 159 11.27 -11.61 14.88
C ASP A 159 12.39 -11.50 13.81
N PHE A 160 12.04 -11.43 12.53
CA PHE A 160 13.04 -11.16 11.49
C PHE A 160 13.51 -9.71 11.54
N GLN A 161 12.57 -8.77 11.72
CA GLN A 161 12.84 -7.33 11.73
C GLN A 161 13.73 -6.89 12.90
N LEU A 162 13.48 -7.40 14.13
CA LEU A 162 14.04 -6.86 15.37
C LEU A 162 15.07 -7.77 16.01
N GLU A 163 15.00 -9.11 15.80
CA GLU A 163 15.84 -10.09 16.50
C GLU A 163 16.99 -10.61 15.64
N LYS A 164 17.17 -10.08 14.42
CA LYS A 164 18.27 -10.42 13.51
C LYS A 164 19.27 -9.27 13.40
N SER A 165 19.47 -8.73 12.20
CA SER A 165 20.46 -7.68 11.94
C SER A 165 20.00 -6.26 12.26
N GLY A 166 18.72 -6.05 12.63
CA GLY A 166 18.13 -4.73 12.79
C GLY A 166 17.79 -4.03 11.46
N GLN A 167 18.01 -4.68 10.33
CA GLN A 167 17.61 -4.16 9.01
C GLN A 167 16.16 -4.55 8.73
N PHE A 168 15.30 -3.55 8.56
CA PHE A 168 13.86 -3.77 8.43
C PHE A 168 13.48 -4.59 7.20
N ILE A 169 14.22 -4.44 6.10
CA ILE A 169 13.93 -5.13 4.84
C ILE A 169 13.74 -6.64 5.00
N ILE A 170 14.52 -7.32 5.84
CA ILE A 170 14.41 -8.76 6.03
C ILE A 170 13.13 -9.21 6.76
N GLY A 171 12.57 -8.34 7.60
CA GLY A 171 11.31 -8.59 8.28
C GLY A 171 10.07 -8.10 7.49
N LYS A 172 10.28 -7.36 6.42
CA LYS A 172 9.24 -6.67 5.64
C LYS A 172 9.09 -7.21 4.21
N SER A 173 9.92 -8.16 3.77
CA SER A 173 9.99 -8.58 2.38
C SER A 173 9.77 -10.09 2.15
N SER A 174 9.17 -10.81 3.10
CA SER A 174 8.73 -12.17 2.82
C SER A 174 7.68 -12.17 1.70
N PRO A 175 7.57 -13.23 0.89
CA PRO A 175 6.53 -13.36 -0.11
C PRO A 175 5.15 -13.04 0.49
N SER A 176 4.29 -12.31 -0.23
CA SER A 176 2.99 -11.79 0.22
C SER A 176 3.00 -10.66 1.27
N PHE A 177 4.15 -10.13 1.69
CA PHE A 177 4.22 -9.09 2.74
C PHE A 177 3.97 -7.66 2.23
N GLY A 178 3.66 -7.49 0.95
CA GLY A 178 3.35 -6.20 0.33
C GLY A 178 1.99 -6.18 -0.38
N PRO A 179 0.86 -6.52 0.28
CA PRO A 179 -0.44 -6.36 -0.36
C PRO A 179 -0.70 -4.88 -0.68
N ILE A 180 -1.05 -4.58 -1.93
CA ILE A 180 -1.38 -3.24 -2.41
C ILE A 180 -2.70 -3.23 -3.20
N GLY A 181 -3.48 -2.18 -3.04
CA GLY A 181 -4.79 -2.04 -3.70
C GLY A 181 -5.94 -2.06 -2.71
N PRO A 182 -7.17 -2.31 -3.17
CA PRO A 182 -7.57 -3.02 -4.39
C PRO A 182 -7.35 -2.25 -5.69
N TYR A 183 -7.17 -0.94 -5.63
CA TYR A 183 -7.01 -0.10 -6.81
C TYR A 183 -6.11 1.10 -6.50
N LEU A 184 -5.58 1.70 -7.55
CA LEU A 184 -4.97 3.03 -7.53
C LEU A 184 -6.08 4.06 -7.72
N VAL A 185 -6.21 5.00 -6.79
CA VAL A 185 -7.19 6.11 -6.86
C VAL A 185 -6.48 7.36 -7.36
N THR A 186 -6.90 7.88 -8.51
CA THR A 186 -6.30 9.11 -9.06
C THR A 186 -6.55 10.31 -8.13
N PRO A 187 -5.63 11.31 -8.07
CA PRO A 187 -5.68 12.37 -7.07
C PRO A 187 -6.97 13.19 -7.04
N ASN A 188 -7.65 13.34 -8.18
CA ASN A 188 -8.91 14.07 -8.27
C ASN A 188 -10.11 13.42 -7.56
N GLU A 189 -10.00 12.15 -7.16
CA GLU A 189 -11.02 11.42 -6.39
C GLU A 189 -10.83 11.58 -4.87
N ILE A 190 -9.67 12.05 -4.44
CA ILE A 190 -9.29 12.19 -3.02
C ILE A 190 -9.20 13.67 -2.68
N HIS A 191 -10.15 14.14 -1.89
CA HIS A 191 -10.21 15.57 -1.53
C HIS A 191 -9.01 16.00 -0.66
N ASN A 192 -8.65 15.18 0.33
CA ASN A 192 -7.52 15.44 1.22
C ASN A 192 -6.90 14.13 1.71
N ALA A 193 -5.82 13.69 1.06
CA ALA A 193 -5.11 12.47 1.44
C ALA A 193 -4.48 12.53 2.86
N GLN A 194 -4.32 13.73 3.41
CA GLN A 194 -3.82 13.96 4.76
C GLN A 194 -4.93 13.94 5.84
N ASN A 195 -6.16 13.53 5.49
CA ASN A 195 -7.27 13.40 6.45
C ASN A 195 -8.24 12.28 6.03
N LEU A 196 -7.76 11.05 6.01
CA LEU A 196 -8.52 9.84 5.70
C LEU A 196 -8.56 8.91 6.90
N LYS A 197 -9.71 8.35 7.22
CA LYS A 197 -9.84 7.31 8.26
C LYS A 197 -9.16 6.03 7.83
N MET A 198 -8.46 5.39 8.78
CA MET A 198 -7.73 4.14 8.59
C MET A 198 -8.20 3.11 9.61
N LYS A 199 -8.45 1.88 9.18
CA LYS A 199 -8.96 0.83 10.08
C LYS A 199 -8.37 -0.53 9.74
N THR A 200 -8.03 -1.29 10.78
CA THR A 200 -7.70 -2.72 10.69
C THR A 200 -8.57 -3.53 11.62
N VAL A 201 -9.09 -4.64 11.11
CA VAL A 201 -9.88 -5.61 11.87
C VAL A 201 -9.22 -6.97 11.75
N VAL A 202 -8.98 -7.65 12.86
CA VAL A 202 -8.45 -9.02 12.90
C VAL A 202 -9.47 -9.90 13.59
N ASN A 203 -9.97 -10.92 12.90
CA ASN A 203 -10.99 -11.83 13.40
C ASN A 203 -12.22 -11.12 13.98
N GLY A 204 -12.71 -10.09 13.31
CA GLY A 204 -13.87 -9.29 13.74
C GLY A 204 -13.57 -8.26 14.83
N LYS A 205 -12.35 -8.21 15.40
CA LYS A 205 -11.96 -7.23 16.40
C LYS A 205 -11.21 -6.06 15.76
N VAL A 206 -11.64 -4.83 16.05
CA VAL A 206 -10.93 -3.62 15.63
C VAL A 206 -9.59 -3.56 16.37
N MET A 207 -8.50 -3.48 15.61
CA MET A 207 -7.13 -3.40 16.11
C MET A 207 -6.50 -2.03 15.89
N GLN A 208 -6.68 -1.45 14.70
CA GLN A 208 -6.27 -0.08 14.40
C GLN A 208 -7.50 0.75 14.04
N ASP A 209 -7.57 1.98 14.54
CA ASP A 209 -8.60 2.99 14.21
C ASP A 209 -7.94 4.37 14.26
N GLY A 210 -7.39 4.80 13.14
CA GLY A 210 -6.56 5.99 13.03
C GLY A 210 -6.98 6.92 11.89
N ASN A 211 -6.18 7.95 11.68
CA ASN A 211 -6.41 8.91 10.60
C ASN A 211 -5.08 9.43 10.05
N THR A 212 -4.96 9.62 8.74
CA THR A 212 -3.73 10.12 8.10
C THR A 212 -3.33 11.52 8.56
N LYS A 213 -4.23 12.31 9.17
CA LYS A 213 -3.90 13.62 9.78
C LYS A 213 -2.95 13.52 10.97
N ASP A 214 -2.85 12.33 11.58
CA ASP A 214 -2.02 12.08 12.77
C ASP A 214 -0.57 11.70 12.41
N MET A 215 -0.22 11.75 11.12
CA MET A 215 1.16 11.58 10.63
C MET A 215 2.07 12.66 11.19
N ILE A 216 3.29 12.28 11.60
CA ILE A 216 4.36 13.18 12.05
C ILE A 216 4.88 14.01 10.87
N HIS A 217 5.17 13.35 9.76
CA HIS A 217 5.64 13.94 8.52
C HIS A 217 4.57 13.76 7.44
N SER A 218 4.25 14.84 6.72
CA SER A 218 3.24 14.84 5.67
C SER A 218 3.68 14.00 4.45
N ILE A 219 2.71 13.55 3.64
CA ILE A 219 2.95 12.87 2.37
C ILE A 219 3.89 13.71 1.49
N ASN A 220 3.61 15.01 1.34
CA ASN A 220 4.38 15.92 0.49
C ASN A 220 5.81 16.10 1.01
N TYR A 221 5.98 16.26 2.33
CA TYR A 221 7.29 16.37 2.95
C TYR A 221 8.13 15.12 2.71
N ILE A 222 7.56 13.92 2.88
CA ILE A 222 8.29 12.66 2.69
C ILE A 222 8.73 12.47 1.25
N ILE A 223 7.89 12.78 0.26
CA ILE A 223 8.26 12.70 -1.17
C ILE A 223 9.43 13.64 -1.46
N SER A 224 9.35 14.90 -1.01
CA SER A 224 10.42 15.88 -1.13
C SER A 224 11.70 15.40 -0.43
N TYR A 225 11.58 14.93 0.82
CA TYR A 225 12.70 14.43 1.61
C TYR A 225 13.41 13.26 0.92
N LEU A 226 12.68 12.24 0.46
CA LEU A 226 13.24 11.12 -0.29
C LEU A 226 13.95 11.59 -1.55
N SER A 227 13.34 12.52 -2.30
CA SER A 227 13.91 13.05 -3.55
C SER A 227 15.22 13.79 -3.35
N THR A 228 15.51 14.26 -2.12
CA THR A 228 16.80 14.94 -1.80
C THR A 228 17.97 13.97 -1.93
N PHE A 229 17.78 12.71 -1.59
CA PHE A 229 18.83 11.70 -1.53
C PHE A 229 18.77 10.70 -2.69
N ILE A 230 17.57 10.40 -3.18
CA ILE A 230 17.29 9.32 -4.13
C ILE A 230 16.57 9.89 -5.34
N LYS A 231 17.05 9.56 -6.54
CA LYS A 231 16.30 9.81 -7.78
C LYS A 231 15.14 8.83 -7.84
N LEU A 232 13.94 9.32 -7.56
CA LEU A 232 12.72 8.53 -7.63
C LEU A 232 12.29 8.34 -9.09
N ASN A 233 11.64 7.21 -9.38
CA ASN A 233 11.22 6.84 -10.72
C ASN A 233 9.70 6.83 -10.86
N ARG A 234 9.21 6.81 -12.08
CA ARG A 234 7.82 6.44 -12.38
C ARG A 234 7.54 5.04 -11.88
N GLY A 235 6.35 4.84 -11.30
CA GLY A 235 5.95 3.56 -10.73
C GLY A 235 6.63 3.22 -9.40
N ASP A 236 7.45 4.10 -8.82
CA ASP A 236 7.89 3.92 -7.44
C ASP A 236 6.71 4.04 -6.50
N LEU A 237 6.65 3.15 -5.53
CA LEU A 237 5.66 3.12 -4.47
C LEU A 237 6.27 3.65 -3.18
N ILE A 238 5.49 4.47 -2.45
CA ILE A 238 5.88 5.00 -1.14
C ILE A 238 4.71 4.81 -0.20
N ILE A 239 4.90 4.15 0.95
CA ILE A 239 3.92 4.05 2.03
C ILE A 239 4.39 4.83 3.26
N PHE A 240 3.45 5.39 4.03
CA PHE A 240 3.71 6.54 4.90
C PHE A 240 3.59 6.24 6.39
N GLY A 241 3.66 4.98 6.79
CA GLY A 241 3.54 4.57 8.19
C GLY A 241 2.11 4.23 8.59
N THR A 242 2.01 3.56 9.73
CA THR A 242 0.78 3.00 10.28
C THR A 242 0.39 3.68 11.59
N PRO A 243 -0.93 3.82 11.92
CA PRO A 243 -1.37 4.24 13.23
C PRO A 243 -1.07 3.17 14.30
N ASP A 244 -1.29 3.50 15.56
CA ASP A 244 -1.22 2.56 16.69
C ASP A 244 -2.25 1.42 16.58
N GLY A 245 -2.03 0.35 17.36
CA GLY A 245 -2.85 -0.85 17.35
C GLY A 245 -2.25 -2.00 16.55
N VAL A 246 -0.95 -1.97 16.25
CA VAL A 246 -0.23 -3.13 15.70
C VAL A 246 -0.09 -4.22 16.76
N GLY A 247 0.00 -5.48 16.34
CA GLY A 247 0.06 -6.62 17.24
C GLY A 247 1.23 -6.58 18.23
N ALA A 248 2.41 -6.15 17.76
CA ALA A 248 3.60 -5.96 18.60
C ALA A 248 3.44 -4.85 19.66
N GLY A 249 2.55 -3.88 19.40
CA GLY A 249 2.24 -2.76 20.32
C GLY A 249 1.34 -3.13 21.48
N ILE A 250 0.59 -4.21 21.39
CA ILE A 250 -0.39 -4.62 22.42
C ILE A 250 0.31 -5.02 23.71
N LYS A 251 -0.09 -4.42 24.82
CA LYS A 251 0.47 -4.66 26.16
C LYS A 251 -0.58 -5.33 27.06
N PRO A 252 -0.20 -6.18 28.05
CA PRO A 252 1.17 -6.66 28.28
C PRO A 252 1.60 -7.80 27.32
N ASN A 253 0.67 -8.39 26.58
CA ASN A 253 0.89 -9.57 25.73
C ASN A 253 0.70 -9.21 24.25
N PRO A 254 1.79 -9.05 23.48
CA PRO A 254 1.70 -8.87 22.03
C PRO A 254 0.90 -9.97 21.33
N VAL A 255 0.18 -9.61 20.28
CA VAL A 255 -0.65 -10.53 19.49
C VAL A 255 -0.10 -10.59 18.06
N PHE A 256 0.09 -11.78 17.54
CA PHE A 256 0.58 -12.00 16.18
C PHE A 256 -0.37 -12.88 15.38
N LEU A 257 -0.35 -12.70 14.06
CA LEU A 257 -1.17 -13.47 13.14
C LEU A 257 -0.81 -14.95 13.16
N LYS A 258 -1.84 -15.79 13.01
CA LYS A 258 -1.75 -17.25 13.00
C LYS A 258 -2.47 -17.81 11.77
N ASP A 259 -2.16 -19.04 11.44
CA ASP A 259 -2.90 -19.79 10.41
C ASP A 259 -4.40 -19.77 10.66
N GLY A 260 -5.17 -19.46 9.62
CA GLY A 260 -6.62 -19.33 9.67
C GLY A 260 -7.15 -17.96 10.07
N ASP A 261 -6.32 -17.03 10.56
CA ASP A 261 -6.77 -15.66 10.88
C ASP A 261 -7.28 -14.94 9.63
N ILE A 262 -8.25 -14.06 9.83
CA ILE A 262 -8.77 -13.16 8.81
C ILE A 262 -8.43 -11.73 9.21
N ILE A 263 -7.78 -11.01 8.30
CA ILE A 263 -7.45 -9.60 8.47
C ILE A 263 -8.12 -8.75 7.41
N GLU A 264 -8.77 -7.69 7.83
CA GLU A 264 -9.44 -6.72 6.95
C GLU A 264 -8.87 -5.33 7.22
N LEU A 265 -8.51 -4.63 6.15
CA LEU A 265 -8.01 -3.26 6.21
C LEU A 265 -8.91 -2.35 5.37
N GLU A 266 -9.06 -1.10 5.80
CA GLU A 266 -9.82 -0.09 5.08
C GLU A 266 -9.17 1.28 5.25
N ILE A 267 -9.06 2.03 4.15
CA ILE A 267 -8.79 3.47 4.19
C ILE A 267 -9.90 4.17 3.42
N GLU A 268 -10.46 5.22 4.02
CA GLU A 268 -11.51 6.03 3.44
C GLU A 268 -11.16 6.48 2.02
N GLY A 269 -12.03 6.16 1.04
CA GLY A 269 -11.82 6.48 -0.38
C GLY A 269 -10.83 5.58 -1.13
N LEU A 270 -10.03 4.76 -0.44
CA LEU A 270 -9.01 3.89 -1.06
C LEU A 270 -9.42 2.41 -1.15
N GLY A 271 -10.58 2.05 -0.58
CA GLY A 271 -11.11 0.69 -0.62
C GLY A 271 -10.74 -0.17 0.56
N LYS A 272 -10.92 -1.48 0.38
CA LYS A 272 -10.73 -2.50 1.43
C LYS A 272 -9.85 -3.63 0.94
N GLN A 273 -9.09 -4.20 1.85
CA GLN A 273 -8.39 -5.47 1.67
C GLN A 273 -8.95 -6.51 2.64
N LYS A 274 -8.94 -7.77 2.22
CA LYS A 274 -9.30 -8.89 3.10
C LYS A 274 -8.41 -10.08 2.80
N HIS A 275 -7.63 -10.48 3.79
CA HIS A 275 -6.66 -11.55 3.66
C HIS A 275 -6.98 -12.70 4.60
N LYS A 276 -6.83 -13.92 4.12
CA LYS A 276 -6.65 -15.09 4.97
C LYS A 276 -5.16 -15.25 5.27
N VAL A 277 -4.83 -15.58 6.49
CA VAL A 277 -3.47 -15.90 6.91
C VAL A 277 -3.27 -17.39 6.82
N VAL A 278 -2.16 -17.83 6.19
CA VAL A 278 -1.85 -19.24 6.01
C VAL A 278 -0.38 -19.51 6.34
N ASN A 279 -0.09 -20.69 6.84
CA ASN A 279 1.30 -21.12 7.02
C ASN A 279 1.95 -21.42 5.66
N GLN A 280 3.22 -21.12 5.53
CA GLN A 280 4.03 -21.57 4.39
C GLN A 280 4.09 -23.11 4.39
N SER A 281 3.67 -23.72 3.28
CA SER A 281 3.74 -25.16 3.02
C SER A 281 5.19 -25.69 2.97
#